data_1405c0ac5bd16579d89970232ef9385a
#
_entry.id   1405c0ac5bd16579d89970232ef9385a
#
_cell.length_a   1.000
_cell.length_b   1.000
_cell.length_c   1.000
_cell.angle_alpha   90.00
_cell.angle_beta   90.00
_cell.angle_gamma   90.00
#
_symmetry.space_group_name_H-M   'P 1'
#
loop_
_entity.id
_entity.type
_entity.pdbx_description
1 polymer ?
#
loop_
_entity_poly.entity_id
_entity_poly.type
_entity_poly.pdbx_seq_one_letter_code
_entity_poly.pdbx_strand_id
1 'polypeptide(L)'
;MEKNKISIVVPCFNEKEALPLFYNKITWVLNQMSQASEAEGLSYELIIVDDGSMDGTLDVAKELATNDSSVKYISFSRNFGKEAAMYAGLQHAVGEYVAIMDADLQDPPEMLPKMYQVLTKEGYDAVGTRRVTRKGEPPIRSFFARKFYRLMSRISKANMVDGARDYRLMNRKYVDALLSLKEYNRFSKGLFGWVGFKVKWLEFENVNRVAGETKWSFWQLFLYSLDGIVAFSNAPLYIASIAGVFSFIVAIAAMLFIIIRRLVFGDPVAGWASTVVIILFIGGIQLLSIGILGLYLSKLYLEAKDRPIYLIGESNIEKPTEKN
;
A
#
# COMPACT_ATOMS: atom_id res chain seq x y z
N MET A 1 0.93 25.61 1.85
CA MET A 1 -0.06 25.12 2.85
C MET A 1 -1.08 26.21 3.08
N GLU A 2 -2.34 25.90 2.86
CA GLU A 2 -3.47 26.79 3.16
C GLU A 2 -4.13 26.33 4.47
N LYS A 3 -4.22 27.26 5.44
CA LYS A 3 -4.85 26.99 6.73
C LYS A 3 -6.36 26.82 6.57
N ASN A 4 -6.96 26.04 7.46
CA ASN A 4 -8.39 25.72 7.43
C ASN A 4 -8.87 25.17 6.08
N LYS A 5 -8.05 24.36 5.43
CA LYS A 5 -8.39 23.71 4.16
C LYS A 5 -8.20 22.19 4.26
N ILE A 6 -9.17 21.46 3.75
CA ILE A 6 -9.08 20.00 3.57
C ILE A 6 -8.84 19.70 2.09
N SER A 7 -7.82 18.93 1.79
CA SER A 7 -7.60 18.32 0.48
C SER A 7 -8.11 16.89 0.50
N ILE A 8 -8.99 16.53 -0.43
CA ILE A 8 -9.46 15.15 -0.63
C ILE A 8 -8.77 14.57 -1.85
N VAL A 9 -7.92 13.58 -1.66
CA VAL A 9 -7.21 12.88 -2.72
C VAL A 9 -7.99 11.63 -3.12
N VAL A 10 -8.35 11.53 -4.39
CA VAL A 10 -9.19 10.46 -4.95
C VAL A 10 -8.46 9.78 -6.09
N PRO A 11 -7.75 8.65 -5.83
CA PRO A 11 -7.15 7.86 -6.89
C PRO A 11 -8.24 7.13 -7.68
N CYS A 12 -8.25 7.29 -9.01
CA CYS A 12 -9.24 6.71 -9.92
C CYS A 12 -8.55 5.87 -11.01
N PHE A 13 -9.12 4.71 -11.32
CA PHE A 13 -8.77 3.93 -12.50
C PHE A 13 -10.00 3.19 -13.04
N ASN A 14 -10.54 3.67 -14.17
CA ASN A 14 -11.79 3.20 -14.76
C ASN A 14 -12.96 3.25 -13.74
N GLU A 15 -13.24 4.45 -13.26
CA GLU A 15 -14.28 4.78 -12.27
C GLU A 15 -15.31 5.79 -12.81
N LYS A 16 -15.56 5.77 -14.13
CA LYS A 16 -16.47 6.70 -14.82
C LYS A 16 -17.84 6.77 -14.15
N GLU A 17 -18.41 5.64 -13.74
CA GLU A 17 -19.74 5.58 -13.14
C GLU A 17 -19.74 5.96 -11.65
N ALA A 18 -18.67 5.62 -10.93
CA ALA A 18 -18.58 5.86 -9.49
C ALA A 18 -18.22 7.32 -9.16
N LEU A 19 -17.38 7.96 -9.98
CA LEU A 19 -16.84 9.28 -9.70
C LEU A 19 -17.90 10.38 -9.54
N PRO A 20 -18.96 10.48 -10.38
CA PRO A 20 -20.02 11.47 -10.17
C PRO A 20 -20.81 11.24 -8.87
N LEU A 21 -21.05 9.97 -8.51
CA LEU A 21 -21.75 9.62 -7.28
C LEU A 21 -20.93 9.98 -6.05
N PHE A 22 -19.62 9.70 -6.12
CA PHE A 22 -18.67 10.09 -5.09
C PHE A 22 -18.62 11.61 -4.91
N TYR A 23 -18.48 12.37 -6.03
CA TYR A 23 -18.44 13.83 -6.01
C TYR A 23 -19.67 14.42 -5.32
N ASN A 24 -20.87 14.00 -5.71
CA ASN A 24 -22.11 14.50 -5.11
C ASN A 24 -22.16 14.21 -3.60
N LYS A 25 -21.70 13.03 -3.18
CA LYS A 25 -21.73 12.63 -1.78
C LYS A 25 -20.70 13.37 -0.94
N ILE A 26 -19.45 13.47 -1.40
CA ILE A 26 -18.40 14.14 -0.66
C ILE A 26 -18.60 15.64 -0.55
N THR A 27 -19.05 16.28 -1.63
CA THR A 27 -19.35 17.73 -1.61
C THR A 27 -20.51 18.05 -0.68
N TRP A 28 -21.54 17.18 -0.62
CA TRP A 28 -22.60 17.34 0.36
C TRP A 28 -22.05 17.27 1.80
N VAL A 29 -21.19 16.29 2.12
CA VAL A 29 -20.57 16.17 3.45
C VAL A 29 -19.71 17.39 3.77
N LEU A 30 -18.86 17.82 2.84
CA LEU A 30 -17.97 18.99 3.04
C LEU A 30 -18.74 20.28 3.23
N ASN A 31 -19.83 20.48 2.51
CA ASN A 31 -20.71 21.64 2.69
C ASN A 31 -21.40 21.64 4.07
N GLN A 32 -21.83 20.48 4.55
CA GLN A 32 -22.34 20.35 5.92
C GLN A 32 -21.27 20.68 6.97
N MET A 33 -20.03 20.23 6.73
CA MET A 33 -18.91 20.54 7.64
C MET A 33 -18.61 22.05 7.68
N SER A 34 -18.56 22.72 6.53
CA SER A 34 -18.24 24.16 6.46
C SER A 34 -19.30 25.06 7.15
N GLN A 35 -20.54 24.58 7.25
CA GLN A 35 -21.64 25.27 7.94
C GLN A 35 -21.68 24.99 9.45
N ALA A 36 -20.97 23.96 9.92
CA ALA A 36 -20.93 23.62 11.33
C ALA A 36 -20.02 24.59 12.07
N SER A 37 -20.45 25.08 13.26
CA SER A 37 -19.68 26.02 14.09
C SER A 37 -18.26 25.54 14.46
N GLU A 38 -18.03 24.24 14.43
CA GLU A 38 -16.74 23.62 14.74
C GLU A 38 -15.71 23.68 13.61
N ALA A 39 -16.17 23.96 12.38
CA ALA A 39 -15.35 24.06 11.18
C ALA A 39 -15.63 25.35 10.40
N GLU A 40 -15.95 26.44 11.13
CA GLU A 40 -16.23 27.74 10.54
C GLU A 40 -15.04 28.24 9.70
N GLY A 41 -15.31 28.61 8.44
CA GLY A 41 -14.28 29.03 7.49
C GLY A 41 -13.46 27.88 6.89
N LEU A 42 -13.87 26.61 7.07
CA LEU A 42 -13.23 25.49 6.44
C LEU A 42 -13.51 25.49 4.93
N SER A 43 -12.45 25.56 4.14
CA SER A 43 -12.49 25.39 2.70
C SER A 43 -12.02 23.98 2.30
N TYR A 44 -12.28 23.59 1.06
CA TYR A 44 -11.82 22.29 0.57
C TYR A 44 -11.31 22.35 -0.88
N GLU A 45 -10.54 21.35 -1.25
CA GLU A 45 -10.25 20.99 -2.63
C GLU A 45 -10.40 19.48 -2.82
N LEU A 46 -10.84 19.08 -3.99
CA LEU A 46 -10.95 17.70 -4.42
C LEU A 46 -9.93 17.44 -5.52
N ILE A 47 -8.96 16.55 -5.27
CA ILE A 47 -7.89 16.22 -6.21
C ILE A 47 -8.16 14.82 -6.76
N ILE A 48 -8.70 14.75 -7.97
CA ILE A 48 -8.95 13.51 -8.71
C ILE A 48 -7.66 13.13 -9.42
N VAL A 49 -7.10 11.95 -9.12
CA VAL A 49 -5.91 11.44 -9.77
C VAL A 49 -6.30 10.26 -10.65
N ASP A 50 -6.37 10.50 -11.94
CA ASP A 50 -6.67 9.50 -12.96
C ASP A 50 -5.41 8.72 -13.35
N ASP A 51 -5.36 7.44 -13.01
CA ASP A 51 -4.24 6.54 -13.26
C ASP A 51 -4.28 5.95 -14.68
N GLY A 52 -4.46 6.81 -15.68
CA GLY A 52 -4.47 6.42 -17.09
C GLY A 52 -5.69 5.58 -17.48
N SER A 53 -6.88 6.01 -17.11
CA SER A 53 -8.15 5.35 -17.44
C SER A 53 -8.45 5.35 -18.93
N MET A 54 -9.22 4.35 -19.40
CA MET A 54 -9.64 4.20 -20.79
C MET A 54 -11.16 4.23 -20.98
N ASP A 55 -11.92 4.39 -19.90
CA ASP A 55 -13.41 4.33 -19.90
C ASP A 55 -14.10 5.69 -19.97
N GLY A 56 -13.34 6.80 -20.02
CA GLY A 56 -13.85 8.16 -19.96
C GLY A 56 -13.90 8.75 -18.55
N THR A 57 -13.24 8.14 -17.56
CA THR A 57 -13.07 8.72 -16.20
C THR A 57 -12.45 10.12 -16.23
N LEU A 58 -11.43 10.33 -17.10
CA LEU A 58 -10.79 11.63 -17.26
C LEU A 58 -11.75 12.70 -17.76
N ASP A 59 -12.63 12.37 -18.71
CA ASP A 59 -13.60 13.31 -19.24
C ASP A 59 -14.58 13.78 -18.15
N VAL A 60 -15.02 12.85 -17.30
CA VAL A 60 -15.84 13.17 -16.12
C VAL A 60 -15.09 14.07 -15.15
N ALA A 61 -13.82 13.80 -14.87
CA ALA A 61 -12.99 14.63 -13.98
C ALA A 61 -12.84 16.07 -14.52
N LYS A 62 -12.65 16.23 -15.83
CA LYS A 62 -12.60 17.54 -16.51
C LYS A 62 -13.92 18.29 -16.43
N GLU A 63 -15.04 17.60 -16.65
CA GLU A 63 -16.37 18.20 -16.55
C GLU A 63 -16.63 18.71 -15.12
N LEU A 64 -16.32 17.90 -14.11
CA LEU A 64 -16.43 18.31 -12.71
C LEU A 64 -15.55 19.54 -12.40
N ALA A 65 -14.30 19.55 -12.87
CA ALA A 65 -13.38 20.66 -12.65
C ALA A 65 -13.79 21.95 -13.41
N THR A 66 -14.54 21.85 -14.50
CA THR A 66 -15.09 22.98 -15.23
C THR A 66 -16.25 23.61 -14.46
N ASN A 67 -17.06 22.78 -13.81
CA ASN A 67 -18.25 23.21 -13.09
C ASN A 67 -17.98 23.64 -11.64
N ASP A 68 -16.88 23.18 -11.05
CA ASP A 68 -16.50 23.46 -9.66
C ASP A 68 -14.99 23.77 -9.56
N SER A 69 -14.65 25.00 -9.22
CA SER A 69 -13.27 25.48 -9.10
C SER A 69 -12.48 24.81 -7.97
N SER A 70 -13.16 24.19 -7.00
CA SER A 70 -12.52 23.40 -5.94
C SER A 70 -12.07 22.03 -6.42
N VAL A 71 -12.52 21.57 -7.61
CA VAL A 71 -12.10 20.30 -8.21
C VAL A 71 -10.84 20.49 -9.04
N LYS A 72 -9.86 19.68 -8.71
CA LYS A 72 -8.58 19.56 -9.41
C LYS A 72 -8.44 18.17 -9.99
N TYR A 73 -7.74 18.03 -11.12
CA TYR A 73 -7.41 16.73 -11.67
C TYR A 73 -5.97 16.63 -12.12
N ILE A 74 -5.45 15.41 -12.02
CA ILE A 74 -4.16 14.97 -12.54
C ILE A 74 -4.43 13.69 -13.31
N SER A 75 -4.06 13.61 -14.58
CA SER A 75 -4.11 12.36 -15.35
C SER A 75 -2.71 11.92 -15.71
N PHE A 76 -2.42 10.65 -15.51
CA PHE A 76 -1.14 10.06 -15.83
C PHE A 76 -1.04 9.68 -17.30
N SER A 77 0.19 9.68 -17.84
CA SER A 77 0.48 9.27 -19.22
C SER A 77 0.15 7.79 -19.51
N ARG A 78 0.07 6.96 -18.50
CA ARG A 78 -0.35 5.55 -18.50
C ARG A 78 -0.70 5.11 -17.08
N ASN A 79 -1.16 3.88 -16.90
CA ASN A 79 -1.33 3.31 -15.57
C ASN A 79 0.03 3.11 -14.87
N PHE A 80 0.21 3.74 -13.70
CA PHE A 80 1.35 3.62 -12.78
C PHE A 80 0.97 2.93 -11.46
N GLY A 81 -0.32 2.70 -11.23
CA GLY A 81 -0.86 2.04 -10.07
C GLY A 81 -1.38 2.98 -8.98
N LYS A 82 -2.30 2.46 -8.16
CA LYS A 82 -2.97 3.21 -7.08
C LYS A 82 -1.98 3.90 -6.13
N GLU A 83 -0.86 3.25 -5.81
CA GLU A 83 0.17 3.82 -4.91
C GLU A 83 0.77 5.10 -5.49
N ALA A 84 1.04 5.12 -6.80
CA ALA A 84 1.53 6.31 -7.49
C ALA A 84 0.46 7.42 -7.52
N ALA A 85 -0.81 7.07 -7.73
CA ALA A 85 -1.91 8.02 -7.73
C ALA A 85 -2.13 8.66 -6.36
N MET A 86 -2.07 7.89 -5.27
CA MET A 86 -2.11 8.42 -3.91
C MET A 86 -0.94 9.36 -3.64
N TYR A 87 0.28 8.98 -4.03
CA TYR A 87 1.48 9.80 -3.84
C TYR A 87 1.38 11.12 -4.60
N ALA A 88 0.96 11.09 -5.86
CA ALA A 88 0.76 12.29 -6.66
C ALA A 88 -0.28 13.24 -6.04
N GLY A 89 -1.41 12.71 -5.60
CA GLY A 89 -2.43 13.50 -4.92
C GLY A 89 -1.91 14.15 -3.65
N LEU A 90 -1.15 13.41 -2.82
CA LEU A 90 -0.53 13.96 -1.61
C LEU A 90 0.49 15.06 -1.91
N GLN A 91 1.28 14.93 -2.99
CA GLN A 91 2.25 15.96 -3.40
C GLN A 91 1.60 17.27 -3.83
N HIS A 92 0.43 17.21 -4.46
CA HIS A 92 -0.28 18.38 -4.97
C HIS A 92 -1.32 18.93 -4.00
N ALA A 93 -1.61 18.22 -2.91
CA ALA A 93 -2.51 18.69 -1.87
C ALA A 93 -1.93 19.89 -1.11
N VAL A 94 -2.66 21.01 -1.07
CA VAL A 94 -2.20 22.25 -0.40
C VAL A 94 -2.85 22.49 0.97
N GLY A 95 -3.90 21.74 1.31
CA GLY A 95 -4.64 21.87 2.56
C GLY A 95 -3.82 21.52 3.81
N GLU A 96 -4.22 22.07 4.94
CA GLU A 96 -3.66 21.74 6.26
C GLU A 96 -3.96 20.30 6.66
N TYR A 97 -5.13 19.82 6.23
CA TYR A 97 -5.58 18.44 6.42
C TYR A 97 -5.73 17.77 5.07
N VAL A 98 -5.31 16.51 4.97
CA VAL A 98 -5.40 15.76 3.71
C VAL A 98 -6.08 14.42 3.96
N ALA A 99 -7.14 14.13 3.22
CA ALA A 99 -7.78 12.83 3.22
C ALA A 99 -7.46 12.06 1.93
N ILE A 100 -7.32 10.74 2.03
CA ILE A 100 -7.32 9.82 0.88
C ILE A 100 -8.61 9.05 0.93
N MET A 101 -9.33 8.97 -0.20
CA MET A 101 -10.60 8.25 -0.31
C MET A 101 -10.71 7.55 -1.66
N ASP A 102 -11.27 6.35 -1.68
CA ASP A 102 -11.60 5.64 -2.93
C ASP A 102 -12.92 6.16 -3.51
N ALA A 103 -13.03 6.24 -4.84
CA ALA A 103 -14.24 6.72 -5.52
C ALA A 103 -15.44 5.76 -5.43
N ASP A 104 -15.24 4.51 -5.01
CA ASP A 104 -16.26 3.43 -5.03
C ASP A 104 -17.28 3.49 -3.88
N LEU A 105 -17.20 4.51 -3.03
CA LEU A 105 -18.06 4.73 -1.85
C LEU A 105 -18.12 3.56 -0.85
N GLN A 106 -17.15 2.63 -0.90
CA GLN A 106 -17.02 1.61 0.15
C GLN A 106 -16.56 2.20 1.48
N ASP A 107 -15.92 3.33 1.44
CA ASP A 107 -15.46 4.10 2.58
C ASP A 107 -16.45 5.26 2.79
N PRO A 108 -17.25 5.27 3.89
CA PRO A 108 -18.33 6.25 4.07
C PRO A 108 -17.79 7.67 4.25
N PRO A 109 -18.10 8.64 3.35
CA PRO A 109 -17.69 10.03 3.49
C PRO A 109 -18.20 10.69 4.78
N GLU A 110 -19.32 10.21 5.33
CA GLU A 110 -19.93 10.69 6.58
C GLU A 110 -19.04 10.50 7.80
N MET A 111 -17.97 9.74 7.73
CA MET A 111 -16.99 9.64 8.80
C MET A 111 -16.04 10.84 8.86
N LEU A 112 -15.91 11.60 7.77
CA LEU A 112 -14.99 12.73 7.68
C LEU A 112 -15.18 13.78 8.77
N PRO A 113 -16.40 14.23 9.12
CA PRO A 113 -16.62 15.18 10.21
C PRO A 113 -16.06 14.68 11.56
N LYS A 114 -16.31 13.40 11.88
CA LYS A 114 -15.79 12.78 13.10
C LYS A 114 -14.26 12.65 13.09
N MET A 115 -13.69 12.32 11.92
CA MET A 115 -12.23 12.25 11.76
C MET A 115 -11.60 13.62 11.97
N TYR A 116 -12.21 14.69 11.46
CA TYR A 116 -11.77 16.06 11.63
C TYR A 116 -11.80 16.49 13.09
N GLN A 117 -12.89 16.21 13.82
CA GLN A 117 -12.98 16.50 15.26
C GLN A 117 -11.88 15.80 16.06
N VAL A 118 -11.64 14.52 15.79
CA VAL A 118 -10.58 13.75 16.46
C VAL A 118 -9.20 14.37 16.21
N LEU A 119 -8.92 14.73 14.96
CA LEU A 119 -7.63 15.29 14.58
C LEU A 119 -7.37 16.65 15.22
N THR A 120 -8.38 17.52 15.22
CA THR A 120 -8.27 18.90 15.72
C THR A 120 -8.36 19.01 17.23
N LYS A 121 -9.14 18.17 17.91
CA LYS A 121 -9.42 18.27 19.35
C LYS A 121 -8.63 17.31 20.22
N GLU A 122 -8.26 16.13 19.70
CA GLU A 122 -7.64 15.08 20.52
C GLU A 122 -6.12 14.95 20.31
N GLY A 123 -5.50 15.76 19.43
CA GLY A 123 -4.05 15.84 19.25
C GLY A 123 -3.46 14.59 18.57
N TYR A 124 -4.21 13.93 17.70
CA TYR A 124 -3.70 12.87 16.79
C TYR A 124 -3.11 13.51 15.52
N ASP A 125 -2.14 12.82 14.92
CA ASP A 125 -1.52 13.25 13.66
C ASP A 125 -2.28 12.70 12.44
N ALA A 126 -2.98 11.56 12.61
CA ALA A 126 -3.83 10.97 11.60
C ALA A 126 -5.02 10.21 12.23
N VAL A 127 -6.09 10.09 11.47
CA VAL A 127 -7.24 9.25 11.79
C VAL A 127 -7.48 8.31 10.62
N GLY A 128 -7.29 7.03 10.85
CA GLY A 128 -7.53 5.97 9.87
C GLY A 128 -8.85 5.27 10.10
N THR A 129 -9.38 4.63 9.07
CA THR A 129 -10.57 3.80 9.18
C THR A 129 -10.21 2.32 9.11
N ARG A 130 -10.93 1.48 9.83
CA ARG A 130 -10.80 0.02 9.75
C ARG A 130 -12.14 -0.68 9.70
N ARG A 131 -12.23 -1.72 8.90
CA ARG A 131 -13.42 -2.58 8.86
C ARG A 131 -13.41 -3.55 10.04
N VAL A 132 -14.51 -3.60 10.76
CA VAL A 132 -14.69 -4.57 11.86
C VAL A 132 -15.31 -5.89 11.39
N THR A 133 -16.04 -5.88 10.27
CA THR A 133 -16.68 -7.08 9.71
C THR A 133 -16.14 -7.37 8.32
N ARG A 134 -15.98 -8.68 8.02
CA ARG A 134 -15.65 -9.19 6.68
C ARG A 134 -16.84 -9.90 6.04
N LYS A 135 -18.07 -9.48 6.43
CA LYS A 135 -19.30 -10.00 5.82
C LYS A 135 -19.28 -9.72 4.31
N GLY A 136 -19.53 -10.77 3.52
CA GLY A 136 -19.49 -10.69 2.04
C GLY A 136 -18.14 -11.04 1.41
N GLU A 137 -17.03 -11.21 2.18
CA GLU A 137 -15.78 -11.72 1.63
C GLU A 137 -15.72 -13.26 1.64
N PRO A 138 -15.14 -13.91 0.60
CA PRO A 138 -14.91 -15.35 0.63
C PRO A 138 -14.09 -15.75 1.87
N PRO A 139 -14.47 -16.82 2.62
CA PRO A 139 -13.81 -17.20 3.87
C PRO A 139 -12.33 -17.52 3.71
N ILE A 140 -11.95 -18.11 2.56
CA ILE A 140 -10.56 -18.40 2.20
C ILE A 140 -9.74 -17.10 2.14
N ARG A 141 -10.24 -16.08 1.45
CA ARG A 141 -9.56 -14.76 1.32
C ARG A 141 -9.38 -14.10 2.69
N SER A 142 -10.41 -14.12 3.52
CA SER A 142 -10.36 -13.58 4.88
C SER A 142 -9.37 -14.31 5.78
N PHE A 143 -9.23 -15.65 5.63
CA PHE A 143 -8.25 -16.46 6.35
C PHE A 143 -6.81 -16.06 5.99
N PHE A 144 -6.48 -16.00 4.68
CA PHE A 144 -5.15 -15.62 4.23
C PHE A 144 -4.79 -14.17 4.61
N ALA A 145 -5.74 -13.25 4.51
CA ALA A 145 -5.52 -11.86 4.93
C ALA A 145 -5.17 -11.77 6.42
N ARG A 146 -5.93 -12.44 7.31
CA ARG A 146 -5.61 -12.46 8.75
C ARG A 146 -4.24 -13.08 9.05
N LYS A 147 -3.86 -14.15 8.32
CA LYS A 147 -2.54 -14.78 8.46
C LYS A 147 -1.42 -13.83 8.00
N PHE A 148 -1.64 -13.13 6.89
CA PHE A 148 -0.71 -12.12 6.37
C PHE A 148 -0.48 -10.99 7.40
N TYR A 149 -1.54 -10.35 7.92
CA TYR A 149 -1.39 -9.27 8.90
C TYR A 149 -0.72 -9.76 10.19
N ARG A 150 -1.04 -10.97 10.67
CA ARG A 150 -0.37 -11.57 11.84
C ARG A 150 1.10 -11.86 11.58
N LEU A 151 1.46 -12.31 10.38
CA LEU A 151 2.84 -12.50 9.98
C LEU A 151 3.57 -11.15 9.94
N MET A 152 3.01 -10.17 9.24
CA MET A 152 3.59 -8.84 9.08
C MET A 152 3.81 -8.13 10.43
N SER A 153 2.88 -8.26 11.37
CA SER A 153 3.04 -7.69 12.72
C SER A 153 4.20 -8.28 13.51
N ARG A 154 4.67 -9.51 13.15
CA ARG A 154 5.82 -10.17 13.79
C ARG A 154 7.14 -9.90 13.12
N ILE A 155 7.15 -9.80 11.78
CA ILE A 155 8.40 -9.72 11.00
C ILE A 155 8.72 -8.30 10.52
N SER A 156 7.74 -7.36 10.59
CA SER A 156 7.90 -5.97 10.17
C SER A 156 7.92 -5.04 11.37
N LYS A 157 8.70 -3.97 11.29
CA LYS A 157 8.66 -2.84 12.23
C LYS A 157 7.51 -1.87 11.94
N ALA A 158 6.83 -2.00 10.80
CA ALA A 158 5.66 -1.21 10.45
C ALA A 158 4.43 -1.71 11.24
N ASN A 159 3.78 -0.81 11.95
CA ASN A 159 2.60 -1.12 12.77
C ASN A 159 1.35 -1.27 11.87
N MET A 160 1.22 -2.43 11.20
CA MET A 160 0.12 -2.71 10.28
C MET A 160 -1.12 -3.19 11.04
N VAL A 161 -2.25 -2.53 10.82
CA VAL A 161 -3.53 -2.85 11.48
C VAL A 161 -4.39 -3.71 10.55
N ASP A 162 -4.91 -4.85 11.06
CA ASP A 162 -5.83 -5.70 10.29
C ASP A 162 -7.15 -4.96 10.03
N GLY A 163 -7.64 -5.05 8.79
CA GLY A 163 -8.83 -4.34 8.34
C GLY A 163 -8.62 -2.86 8.02
N ALA A 164 -7.39 -2.33 8.18
CA ALA A 164 -7.08 -0.95 7.81
C ALA A 164 -7.40 -0.67 6.34
N ARG A 165 -8.06 0.50 6.11
CA ARG A 165 -8.36 1.03 4.79
C ARG A 165 -7.36 2.12 4.44
N ASP A 166 -7.32 2.48 3.16
CA ASP A 166 -6.54 3.64 2.69
C ASP A 166 -7.22 4.95 3.12
N TYR A 167 -8.55 4.93 3.37
CA TYR A 167 -9.31 6.07 3.86
C TYR A 167 -8.79 6.54 5.22
N ARG A 168 -8.18 7.71 5.20
CA ARG A 168 -7.63 8.39 6.38
C ARG A 168 -7.60 9.88 6.21
N LEU A 169 -7.70 10.60 7.32
CA LEU A 169 -7.46 12.04 7.39
C LEU A 169 -6.15 12.27 8.16
N MET A 170 -5.28 13.11 7.62
CA MET A 170 -3.92 13.35 8.11
C MET A 170 -3.67 14.85 8.25
N ASN A 171 -2.92 15.27 9.26
CA ASN A 171 -2.39 16.62 9.32
C ASN A 171 -1.21 16.80 8.36
N ARG A 172 -0.81 18.04 8.09
CA ARG A 172 0.28 18.36 7.16
C ARG A 172 1.61 17.70 7.57
N LYS A 173 1.93 17.69 8.86
CA LYS A 173 3.14 17.07 9.39
C LYS A 173 3.24 15.58 9.03
N TYR A 174 2.13 14.86 9.13
CA TYR A 174 2.06 13.46 8.75
C TYR A 174 2.24 13.26 7.24
N VAL A 175 1.59 14.10 6.44
CA VAL A 175 1.70 14.07 4.97
C VAL A 175 3.12 14.37 4.52
N ASP A 176 3.76 15.39 5.08
CA ASP A 176 5.14 15.77 4.73
C ASP A 176 6.13 14.65 5.06
N ALA A 177 5.92 13.94 6.19
CA ALA A 177 6.70 12.76 6.52
C ALA A 177 6.51 11.62 5.51
N LEU A 178 5.27 11.37 5.05
CA LEU A 178 5.02 10.38 3.99
C LEU A 178 5.65 10.75 2.64
N LEU A 179 5.67 12.04 2.32
CA LEU A 179 6.27 12.56 1.09
C LEU A 179 7.80 12.56 1.13
N SER A 180 8.41 12.59 2.33
CA SER A 180 9.86 12.42 2.48
C SER A 180 10.36 11.01 2.13
N LEU A 181 9.45 10.01 2.16
CA LEU A 181 9.73 8.63 1.75
C LEU A 181 9.58 8.53 0.23
N LYS A 182 10.72 8.47 -0.47
CA LYS A 182 10.78 8.52 -1.94
C LYS A 182 10.87 7.13 -2.59
N GLU A 183 10.55 6.07 -1.85
CA GLU A 183 10.62 4.71 -2.38
C GLU A 183 9.78 4.57 -3.65
N TYR A 184 10.39 3.99 -4.70
CA TYR A 184 9.69 3.64 -5.94
C TYR A 184 8.68 2.51 -5.71
N ASN A 185 9.07 1.50 -4.90
CA ASN A 185 8.24 0.36 -4.55
C ASN A 185 7.38 0.67 -3.32
N ARG A 186 6.44 1.61 -3.47
CA ARG A 186 5.56 2.06 -2.39
C ARG A 186 4.57 0.96 -1.98
N PHE A 187 4.36 0.84 -0.68
CA PHE A 187 3.30 0.04 -0.08
C PHE A 187 2.69 0.85 1.05
N SER A 188 1.70 1.67 0.73
CA SER A 188 1.16 2.71 1.63
C SER A 188 0.70 2.17 2.97
N LYS A 189 0.11 0.97 3.04
CA LYS A 189 -0.31 0.35 4.31
C LYS A 189 0.85 0.13 5.29
N GLY A 190 2.04 -0.14 4.76
CA GLY A 190 3.26 -0.23 5.56
C GLY A 190 3.83 1.14 5.90
N LEU A 191 3.90 2.05 4.92
CA LEU A 191 4.44 3.41 5.08
C LEU A 191 3.66 4.20 6.14
N PHE A 192 2.34 4.10 6.14
CA PHE A 192 1.48 4.74 7.14
C PHE A 192 1.80 4.31 8.58
N GLY A 193 2.15 3.04 8.79
CA GLY A 193 2.56 2.56 10.11
C GLY A 193 4.02 2.87 10.44
N TRP A 194 4.87 2.97 9.42
CA TRP A 194 6.31 3.14 9.57
C TRP A 194 6.70 4.55 10.05
N VAL A 195 5.97 5.58 9.62
CA VAL A 195 6.24 6.98 10.03
C VAL A 195 6.07 7.25 11.53
N GLY A 196 5.41 6.35 12.28
CA GLY A 196 5.43 6.32 13.74
C GLY A 196 4.66 7.41 14.48
N PHE A 197 3.83 8.19 13.80
CA PHE A 197 2.97 9.23 14.39
C PHE A 197 1.76 8.66 15.12
N LYS A 198 1.08 9.50 15.90
CA LYS A 198 -0.13 9.11 16.64
C LYS A 198 -1.32 8.96 15.70
N VAL A 199 -1.82 7.73 15.56
CA VAL A 199 -2.97 7.41 14.71
C VAL A 199 -4.12 6.89 15.55
N LYS A 200 -5.32 7.46 15.38
CA LYS A 200 -6.57 6.91 15.91
C LYS A 200 -7.29 6.12 14.83
N TRP A 201 -7.87 4.98 15.22
CA TRP A 201 -8.61 4.13 14.30
C TRP A 201 -10.10 4.24 14.60
N LEU A 202 -10.89 4.59 13.57
CA LEU A 202 -12.34 4.57 13.63
C LEU A 202 -12.86 3.30 12.94
N GLU A 203 -13.75 2.62 13.61
CA GLU A 203 -14.34 1.39 13.12
C GLU A 203 -15.61 1.67 12.32
N PHE A 204 -15.82 0.92 11.24
CA PHE A 204 -17.05 0.96 10.47
C PHE A 204 -17.41 -0.43 9.92
N GLU A 205 -18.70 -0.61 9.64
CA GLU A 205 -19.20 -1.84 9.02
C GLU A 205 -18.98 -1.81 7.51
N ASN A 206 -18.76 -2.99 6.92
CA ASN A 206 -18.52 -3.10 5.50
C ASN A 206 -19.73 -2.60 4.68
N VAL A 207 -19.52 -1.63 3.82
CA VAL A 207 -20.50 -1.15 2.85
C VAL A 207 -20.21 -1.80 1.49
N ASN A 208 -21.25 -2.24 0.79
CA ASN A 208 -21.11 -2.77 -0.56
C ASN A 208 -20.77 -1.63 -1.54
N ARG A 209 -20.00 -1.96 -2.59
CA ARG A 209 -19.71 -1.02 -3.67
C ARG A 209 -21.00 -0.53 -4.32
N VAL A 210 -21.05 0.76 -4.65
CA VAL A 210 -22.18 1.36 -5.36
C VAL A 210 -22.10 1.05 -6.86
N ALA A 211 -20.86 0.95 -7.41
CA ALA A 211 -20.61 0.60 -8.81
C ALA A 211 -19.26 -0.13 -8.96
N GLY A 212 -19.09 -0.88 -10.06
CA GLY A 212 -17.85 -1.57 -10.41
C GLY A 212 -17.68 -2.96 -9.79
N GLU A 213 -16.81 -3.77 -10.38
CA GLU A 213 -16.50 -5.14 -9.94
C GLU A 213 -15.11 -5.23 -9.26
N THR A 214 -14.90 -6.29 -8.45
CA THR A 214 -13.60 -6.55 -7.83
C THR A 214 -12.60 -7.01 -8.90
N LYS A 215 -11.61 -6.17 -9.22
CA LYS A 215 -10.60 -6.42 -10.27
C LYS A 215 -9.43 -7.32 -9.81
N TRP A 216 -9.37 -7.72 -8.53
CA TRP A 216 -8.23 -8.46 -7.97
C TRP A 216 -8.49 -9.96 -7.91
N SER A 217 -7.71 -10.75 -8.64
CA SER A 217 -7.66 -12.20 -8.53
C SER A 217 -6.92 -12.63 -7.25
N PHE A 218 -7.10 -13.90 -6.83
CA PHE A 218 -6.36 -14.48 -5.70
C PHE A 218 -4.84 -14.40 -5.92
N TRP A 219 -4.37 -14.65 -7.14
CA TRP A 219 -2.96 -14.63 -7.48
C TRP A 219 -2.35 -13.22 -7.39
N GLN A 220 -3.09 -12.21 -7.82
CA GLN A 220 -2.66 -10.81 -7.67
C GLN A 220 -2.55 -10.40 -6.20
N LEU A 221 -3.50 -10.83 -5.36
CA LEU A 221 -3.43 -10.56 -3.91
C LEU A 221 -2.26 -11.27 -3.24
N PHE A 222 -1.93 -12.49 -3.68
CA PHE A 222 -0.77 -13.23 -3.19
C PHE A 222 0.53 -12.52 -3.56
N LEU A 223 0.70 -12.11 -4.83
CA LEU A 223 1.87 -11.34 -5.28
C LEU A 223 2.00 -10.00 -4.53
N TYR A 224 0.90 -9.28 -4.37
CA TYR A 224 0.87 -8.05 -3.58
C TYR A 224 1.28 -8.28 -2.11
N SER A 225 0.92 -9.43 -1.54
CA SER A 225 1.35 -9.80 -0.20
C SER A 225 2.86 -10.08 -0.13
N LEU A 226 3.42 -10.72 -1.14
CA LEU A 226 4.87 -10.92 -1.25
C LEU A 226 5.62 -9.58 -1.39
N ASP A 227 5.10 -8.68 -2.20
CA ASP A 227 5.65 -7.33 -2.32
C ASP A 227 5.68 -6.60 -0.97
N GLY A 228 4.61 -6.68 -0.19
CA GLY A 228 4.55 -6.12 1.16
C GLY A 228 5.57 -6.75 2.12
N ILE A 229 5.78 -8.08 2.06
CA ILE A 229 6.79 -8.77 2.87
C ILE A 229 8.20 -8.30 2.51
N VAL A 230 8.52 -8.24 1.22
CA VAL A 230 9.85 -7.83 0.74
C VAL A 230 10.14 -6.37 1.06
N ALA A 231 9.12 -5.48 0.95
CA ALA A 231 9.28 -4.06 1.23
C ALA A 231 9.57 -3.75 2.71
N PHE A 232 8.98 -4.52 3.65
CA PHE A 232 9.02 -4.17 5.08
C PHE A 232 9.67 -5.21 5.97
N SER A 233 10.29 -6.26 5.41
CA SER A 233 10.92 -7.31 6.21
C SER A 233 12.10 -7.95 5.50
N ASN A 234 13.18 -8.15 6.25
CA ASN A 234 14.35 -8.92 5.81
C ASN A 234 14.25 -10.41 6.23
N ALA A 235 13.11 -10.82 6.83
CA ALA A 235 12.93 -12.19 7.32
C ALA A 235 13.16 -13.26 6.25
N PRO A 236 12.69 -13.14 4.99
CA PRO A 236 12.98 -14.12 3.95
C PRO A 236 14.49 -14.30 3.67
N LEU A 237 15.27 -13.20 3.72
CA LEU A 237 16.74 -13.28 3.57
C LEU A 237 17.39 -14.01 4.73
N TYR A 238 16.97 -13.73 5.96
CA TYR A 238 17.47 -14.44 7.13
C TYR A 238 17.13 -15.93 7.11
N ILE A 239 15.91 -16.30 6.68
CA ILE A 239 15.51 -17.71 6.53
C ILE A 239 16.41 -18.41 5.51
N ALA A 240 16.65 -17.78 4.35
CA ALA A 240 17.55 -18.32 3.34
C ALA A 240 18.99 -18.50 3.87
N SER A 241 19.49 -17.50 4.59
CA SER A 241 20.82 -17.55 5.21
C SER A 241 20.93 -18.63 6.27
N ILE A 242 19.95 -18.76 7.17
CA ILE A 242 19.91 -19.80 8.21
C ILE A 242 19.82 -21.19 7.58
N ALA A 243 18.98 -21.37 6.56
CA ALA A 243 18.89 -22.63 5.83
C ALA A 243 20.23 -23.00 5.16
N GLY A 244 20.94 -22.02 4.60
CA GLY A 244 22.28 -22.20 4.04
C GLY A 244 23.31 -22.64 5.10
N VAL A 245 23.36 -21.95 6.23
CA VAL A 245 24.25 -22.30 7.35
C VAL A 245 23.94 -23.68 7.92
N PHE A 246 22.66 -24.01 8.11
CA PHE A 246 22.22 -25.33 8.56
C PHE A 246 22.64 -26.42 7.59
N SER A 247 22.40 -26.24 6.29
CA SER A 247 22.80 -27.20 5.24
C SER A 247 24.32 -27.39 5.21
N PHE A 248 25.10 -26.31 5.41
CA PHE A 248 26.56 -26.37 5.47
C PHE A 248 27.05 -27.22 6.68
N ILE A 249 26.44 -27.00 7.86
CA ILE A 249 26.78 -27.80 9.06
C ILE A 249 26.46 -29.30 8.85
N VAL A 250 25.29 -29.59 8.28
CA VAL A 250 24.87 -30.96 7.96
C VAL A 250 25.81 -31.59 6.94
N ALA A 251 26.23 -30.84 5.92
CA ALA A 251 27.15 -31.31 4.90
C ALA A 251 28.53 -31.67 5.52
N ILE A 252 29.07 -30.81 6.41
CA ILE A 252 30.33 -31.11 7.13
C ILE A 252 30.18 -32.37 7.99
N ALA A 253 29.10 -32.47 8.78
CA ALA A 253 28.84 -33.65 9.61
C ALA A 253 28.74 -34.94 8.79
N ALA A 254 28.01 -34.89 7.65
CA ALA A 254 27.88 -36.00 6.73
C ALA A 254 29.23 -36.39 6.09
N MET A 255 30.03 -35.39 5.70
CA MET A 255 31.35 -35.60 5.14
C MET A 255 32.27 -36.30 6.15
N LEU A 256 32.33 -35.84 7.39
CA LEU A 256 33.10 -36.45 8.46
C LEU A 256 32.62 -37.86 8.74
N PHE A 257 31.30 -38.08 8.81
CA PHE A 257 30.73 -39.42 8.99
C PHE A 257 31.13 -40.39 7.88
N ILE A 258 31.07 -39.98 6.62
CA ILE A 258 31.45 -40.78 5.47
C ILE A 258 32.95 -41.13 5.51
N ILE A 259 33.81 -40.14 5.84
CA ILE A 259 35.26 -40.36 5.95
C ILE A 259 35.58 -41.39 7.09
N ILE A 260 35.01 -41.20 8.26
CA ILE A 260 35.23 -42.12 9.40
C ILE A 260 34.72 -43.53 9.07
N ARG A 261 33.54 -43.65 8.51
CA ARG A 261 32.95 -44.92 8.09
C ARG A 261 33.82 -45.66 7.07
N ARG A 262 34.37 -44.93 6.08
CA ARG A 262 35.26 -45.47 5.08
C ARG A 262 36.56 -45.99 5.67
N LEU A 263 37.13 -45.26 6.61
CA LEU A 263 38.38 -45.65 7.29
C LEU A 263 38.23 -46.87 8.21
N VAL A 264 37.03 -47.03 8.81
CA VAL A 264 36.79 -48.11 9.80
C VAL A 264 36.21 -49.36 9.15
N PHE A 265 35.35 -49.27 8.16
CA PHE A 265 34.54 -50.40 7.65
C PHE A 265 34.80 -50.75 6.17
N GLY A 266 35.66 -50.01 5.46
CA GLY A 266 35.89 -50.21 4.02
C GLY A 266 34.69 -49.69 3.16
N ASP A 267 34.74 -49.88 1.84
CA ASP A 267 33.79 -49.31 0.92
C ASP A 267 32.93 -50.35 0.19
N PRO A 268 31.68 -50.59 0.57
CA PRO A 268 30.70 -51.21 -0.33
C PRO A 268 30.04 -50.12 -1.15
N VAL A 269 30.12 -50.17 -2.48
CA VAL A 269 29.62 -49.22 -3.47
C VAL A 269 28.07 -49.18 -3.49
N ALA A 270 27.45 -48.87 -2.38
CA ALA A 270 26.02 -48.69 -2.27
C ALA A 270 25.71 -47.25 -1.82
N GLY A 271 25.54 -46.34 -2.78
CA GLY A 271 25.30 -44.93 -2.37
C GLY A 271 24.74 -44.04 -3.47
N TRP A 272 24.53 -44.53 -4.69
CA TRP A 272 24.12 -43.70 -5.82
C TRP A 272 22.80 -42.96 -5.56
N ALA A 273 21.77 -43.65 -5.05
CA ALA A 273 20.46 -43.06 -4.78
C ALA A 273 20.55 -41.97 -3.66
N SER A 274 21.30 -42.23 -2.59
CA SER A 274 21.51 -41.27 -1.49
C SER A 274 22.25 -40.02 -1.97
N THR A 275 23.26 -40.18 -2.83
CA THR A 275 24.03 -39.09 -3.42
C THR A 275 23.16 -38.20 -4.28
N VAL A 276 22.32 -38.78 -5.15
CA VAL A 276 21.38 -38.02 -5.99
C VAL A 276 20.37 -37.23 -5.15
N VAL A 277 19.78 -37.83 -4.10
CA VAL A 277 18.83 -37.15 -3.19
C VAL A 277 19.50 -35.97 -2.47
N ILE A 278 20.72 -36.17 -1.97
CA ILE A 278 21.47 -35.09 -1.30
C ILE A 278 21.78 -33.95 -2.27
N ILE A 279 22.23 -34.24 -3.48
CA ILE A 279 22.52 -33.22 -4.51
C ILE A 279 21.26 -32.45 -4.87
N LEU A 280 20.13 -33.13 -5.11
CA LEU A 280 18.86 -32.48 -5.43
C LEU A 280 18.34 -31.62 -4.28
N PHE A 281 18.48 -32.09 -3.02
CA PHE A 281 18.07 -31.35 -1.84
C PHE A 281 18.89 -30.05 -1.66
N ILE A 282 20.23 -30.17 -1.73
CA ILE A 282 21.13 -29.02 -1.62
C ILE A 282 20.90 -28.05 -2.78
N GLY A 283 20.77 -28.56 -4.01
CA GLY A 283 20.47 -27.78 -5.20
C GLY A 283 19.13 -27.04 -5.08
N GLY A 284 18.11 -27.70 -4.53
CA GLY A 284 16.81 -27.08 -4.26
C GLY A 284 16.89 -25.92 -3.27
N ILE A 285 17.62 -26.09 -2.16
CA ILE A 285 17.86 -25.02 -1.18
C ILE A 285 18.63 -23.83 -1.80
N GLN A 286 19.66 -24.13 -2.60
CA GLN A 286 20.44 -23.10 -3.30
C GLN A 286 19.56 -22.30 -4.27
N LEU A 287 18.76 -22.96 -5.12
CA LEU A 287 17.86 -22.29 -6.06
C LEU A 287 16.80 -21.46 -5.33
N LEU A 288 16.23 -21.96 -4.23
CA LEU A 288 15.29 -21.19 -3.41
C LEU A 288 15.95 -19.93 -2.83
N SER A 289 17.16 -20.06 -2.30
CA SER A 289 17.92 -18.94 -1.72
C SER A 289 18.26 -17.88 -2.77
N ILE A 290 18.68 -18.31 -3.96
CA ILE A 290 18.94 -17.42 -5.10
C ILE A 290 17.64 -16.75 -5.56
N GLY A 291 16.52 -17.47 -5.59
CA GLY A 291 15.21 -16.90 -5.90
C GLY A 291 14.80 -15.78 -4.93
N ILE A 292 14.97 -16.00 -3.63
CA ILE A 292 14.70 -14.99 -2.60
C ILE A 292 15.62 -13.77 -2.81
N LEU A 293 16.93 -13.98 -3.00
CA LEU A 293 17.88 -12.91 -3.31
C LEU A 293 17.47 -12.13 -4.56
N GLY A 294 17.03 -12.83 -5.61
CA GLY A 294 16.56 -12.24 -6.86
C GLY A 294 15.37 -11.30 -6.65
N LEU A 295 14.42 -11.64 -5.76
CA LEU A 295 13.31 -10.75 -5.42
C LEU A 295 13.78 -9.42 -4.82
N TYR A 296 14.69 -9.46 -3.83
CA TYR A 296 15.24 -8.24 -3.22
C TYR A 296 16.10 -7.44 -4.20
N LEU A 297 16.92 -8.11 -4.99
CA LEU A 297 17.75 -7.47 -6.02
C LEU A 297 16.88 -6.79 -7.09
N SER A 298 15.76 -7.40 -7.48
CA SER A 298 14.79 -6.78 -8.40
C SER A 298 14.22 -5.48 -7.86
N LYS A 299 13.87 -5.42 -6.55
CA LYS A 299 13.40 -4.19 -5.92
C LYS A 299 14.50 -3.14 -5.83
N LEU A 300 15.70 -3.54 -5.41
CA LEU A 300 16.87 -2.65 -5.38
C LEU A 300 17.19 -2.08 -6.77
N TYR A 301 17.08 -2.89 -7.82
CA TYR A 301 17.29 -2.46 -9.20
C TYR A 301 16.30 -1.39 -9.65
N LEU A 302 15.03 -1.48 -9.23
CA LEU A 302 14.02 -0.46 -9.51
C LEU A 302 14.32 0.85 -8.78
N GLU A 303 14.76 0.78 -7.52
CA GLU A 303 15.20 1.96 -6.76
C GLU A 303 16.44 2.61 -7.38
N ALA A 304 17.44 1.80 -7.77
CA ALA A 304 18.68 2.28 -8.38
C ALA A 304 18.50 2.96 -9.75
N LYS A 305 17.40 2.67 -10.44
CA LYS A 305 17.07 3.36 -11.71
C LYS A 305 16.61 4.81 -11.50
N ASP A 306 16.20 5.18 -10.31
CA ASP A 306 15.72 6.53 -9.96
C ASP A 306 14.68 7.09 -10.97
N ARG A 307 13.78 6.23 -11.43
CA ARG A 307 12.72 6.64 -12.36
C ARG A 307 11.61 7.34 -11.59
N PRO A 308 10.96 8.38 -12.18
CA PRO A 308 9.81 9.02 -11.55
C PRO A 308 8.73 7.99 -11.20
N ILE A 309 8.11 8.13 -10.02
CA ILE A 309 7.02 7.26 -9.55
C ILE A 309 5.83 7.33 -10.51
N TYR A 310 5.59 8.51 -11.11
CA TYR A 310 4.54 8.74 -12.10
C TYR A 310 4.98 9.83 -13.10
N LEU A 311 4.28 9.90 -14.24
CA LEU A 311 4.41 10.97 -15.22
C LEU A 311 3.03 11.55 -15.51
N ILE A 312 2.90 12.87 -15.34
CA ILE A 312 1.66 13.59 -15.65
C ILE A 312 1.54 13.72 -17.16
N GLY A 313 0.42 13.22 -17.72
CA GLY A 313 0.00 13.45 -19.09
C GLY A 313 -0.75 14.77 -19.22
N GLU A 314 -1.69 15.03 -18.29
CA GLU A 314 -2.53 16.24 -18.28
C GLU A 314 -2.92 16.61 -16.84
N SER A 315 -3.09 17.92 -16.55
CA SER A 315 -3.51 18.41 -15.24
C SER A 315 -4.05 19.84 -15.35
N ASN A 316 -5.00 20.20 -14.48
CA ASN A 316 -5.40 21.60 -14.27
C ASN A 316 -4.74 22.24 -13.04
N ILE A 317 -3.82 21.54 -12.38
CA ILE A 317 -3.03 22.06 -11.26
C ILE A 317 -1.73 22.65 -11.82
N GLU A 318 -1.43 23.89 -11.46
CA GLU A 318 -0.11 24.47 -11.75
C GLU A 318 0.98 23.62 -11.09
N LYS A 319 2.05 23.34 -11.84
CA LYS A 319 3.20 22.58 -11.30
C LYS A 319 3.68 23.27 -10.02
N PRO A 320 3.89 22.52 -8.93
CA PRO A 320 4.60 23.08 -7.80
C PRO A 320 5.95 23.60 -8.29
N THR A 321 6.23 24.88 -8.06
CA THR A 321 7.57 25.42 -8.29
C THR A 321 8.53 24.57 -7.47
N GLU A 322 9.42 23.84 -8.14
CA GLU A 322 10.51 23.12 -7.48
C GLU A 322 11.26 24.15 -6.62
N LYS A 323 11.11 24.04 -5.31
CA LYS A 323 12.02 24.73 -4.39
C LYS A 323 13.35 23.98 -4.49
N ASN A 324 14.27 24.60 -5.25
CA ASN A 324 15.69 24.24 -5.27
C ASN A 324 16.27 24.13 -3.85
#